data_176b5f1566777ec4cf87011ccf6b6a36
#
_entry.id   176b5f1566777ec4cf87011ccf6b6a36
#
_cell.length_a   1.000
_cell.length_b   1.000
_cell.length_c   1.000
_cell.angle_alpha   90.00
_cell.angle_beta   90.00
_cell.angle_gamma   90.00
#
_symmetry.space_group_name_H-M   'P 1'
#
loop_
_entity.id
_entity.type
_entity.pdbx_description
1 polymer ?
#
loop_
_entity_poly.entity_id
_entity_poly.type
_entity_poly.pdbx_seq_one_letter_code
_entity_poly.pdbx_strand_id
1 'polypeptide(L)'
;MNIVPLAEQPQHIDTLAHALHAEWHDFAPWQNVEKIRAYYARCLEGNDLPLAWLAVDGGRLLGSAALKRHDIAALPQYEYWLGDVFVLPEARGRGVGRHLVEHALLEARRLGLPELYLYTPDVQAVYAKYGWHEIETRPHNGETVSVMRLALDGGA
;
A
#
# COMPACT_ATOMS: atom_id res chain seq x y z
N MET A 1 -2.87 10.62 -16.04
CA MET A 1 -2.87 9.58 -15.00
C MET A 1 -4.06 9.76 -14.07
N ASN A 2 -4.76 8.69 -13.81
CA ASN A 2 -5.90 8.68 -12.88
C ASN A 2 -5.64 7.69 -11.77
N ILE A 3 -6.12 8.01 -10.57
CA ILE A 3 -6.13 7.08 -9.44
C ILE A 3 -7.56 6.57 -9.30
N VAL A 4 -7.75 5.26 -9.41
CA VAL A 4 -9.06 4.63 -9.41
C VAL A 4 -9.12 3.49 -8.40
N PRO A 5 -10.28 3.20 -7.80
CA PRO A 5 -10.42 2.01 -6.95
C PRO A 5 -10.17 0.73 -7.76
N LEU A 6 -9.44 -0.21 -7.18
CA LEU A 6 -9.23 -1.52 -7.81
C LEU A 6 -10.58 -2.19 -8.10
N ALA A 7 -11.55 -2.04 -7.21
CA ALA A 7 -12.87 -2.63 -7.37
C ALA A 7 -13.58 -2.19 -8.66
N GLU A 8 -13.23 -1.02 -9.20
CA GLU A 8 -13.79 -0.53 -10.46
C GLU A 8 -13.05 -1.03 -11.69
N GLN A 9 -11.82 -1.55 -11.52
CA GLN A 9 -11.00 -2.04 -12.63
C GLN A 9 -10.30 -3.34 -12.26
N PRO A 10 -11.06 -4.40 -11.95
CA PRO A 10 -10.47 -5.66 -11.48
C PRO A 10 -9.63 -6.39 -12.53
N GLN A 11 -9.76 -6.01 -13.80
CA GLN A 11 -8.97 -6.60 -14.88
C GLN A 11 -7.46 -6.38 -14.71
N HIS A 12 -7.04 -5.42 -13.87
CA HIS A 12 -5.62 -5.16 -13.62
C HIS A 12 -5.00 -6.07 -12.56
N ILE A 13 -5.79 -6.89 -11.85
CA ILE A 13 -5.27 -7.75 -10.79
C ILE A 13 -4.18 -8.68 -11.31
N ASP A 14 -4.38 -9.27 -12.48
CA ASP A 14 -3.42 -10.22 -13.04
C ASP A 14 -2.07 -9.55 -13.34
N THR A 15 -2.10 -8.40 -14.00
CA THR A 15 -0.88 -7.64 -14.29
C THR A 15 -0.16 -7.24 -13.01
N LEU A 16 -0.92 -6.76 -12.00
CA LEU A 16 -0.37 -6.36 -10.73
C LEU A 16 0.28 -7.55 -10.00
N ALA A 17 -0.40 -8.70 -9.98
CA ALA A 17 0.11 -9.89 -9.30
C ALA A 17 1.43 -10.35 -9.91
N HIS A 18 1.52 -10.39 -11.23
CA HIS A 18 2.75 -10.77 -11.91
C HIS A 18 3.88 -9.76 -11.66
N ALA A 19 3.56 -8.46 -11.66
CA ALA A 19 4.56 -7.42 -11.42
C ALA A 19 5.12 -7.49 -10.00
N LEU A 20 4.26 -7.68 -9.00
CA LEU A 20 4.69 -7.83 -7.61
C LEU A 20 5.54 -9.08 -7.42
N HIS A 21 5.14 -10.19 -8.02
CA HIS A 21 5.91 -11.43 -7.95
C HIS A 21 7.29 -11.26 -8.60
N ALA A 22 7.36 -10.60 -9.74
CA ALA A 22 8.62 -10.38 -10.44
C ALA A 22 9.58 -9.51 -9.62
N GLU A 23 9.05 -8.50 -8.91
CA GLU A 23 9.87 -7.58 -8.12
C GLU A 23 10.30 -8.18 -6.79
N TRP A 24 9.41 -8.88 -6.11
CA TRP A 24 9.61 -9.32 -4.71
C TRP A 24 9.29 -10.80 -4.51
N HIS A 25 9.74 -11.67 -5.41
CA HIS A 25 9.48 -13.12 -5.26
C HIS A 25 10.14 -13.72 -4.01
N ASP A 26 11.15 -13.06 -3.43
CA ASP A 26 11.79 -13.50 -2.20
C ASP A 26 11.00 -13.07 -0.95
N PHE A 27 10.05 -12.17 -1.09
CA PHE A 27 9.22 -11.71 0.01
C PHE A 27 8.05 -12.69 0.19
N ALA A 28 7.95 -13.29 1.38
CA ALA A 28 7.00 -14.38 1.62
C ALA A 28 5.57 -14.11 1.10
N PRO A 29 4.95 -12.94 1.37
CA PRO A 29 3.61 -12.67 0.84
C PRO A 29 3.51 -12.64 -0.68
N TRP A 30 4.60 -12.41 -1.39
CA TRP A 30 4.61 -12.26 -2.86
C TRP A 30 5.27 -13.42 -3.61
N GLN A 31 5.50 -14.55 -2.93
CA GLN A 31 6.17 -15.70 -3.53
C GLN A 31 5.34 -16.46 -4.56
N ASN A 32 4.03 -16.22 -4.59
CA ASN A 32 3.10 -17.03 -5.39
C ASN A 32 2.05 -16.11 -6.01
N VAL A 33 1.97 -16.10 -7.33
CA VAL A 33 1.03 -15.23 -8.06
C VAL A 33 -0.42 -15.51 -7.65
N GLU A 34 -0.79 -16.78 -7.40
CA GLU A 34 -2.15 -17.11 -7.01
C GLU A 34 -2.51 -16.54 -5.65
N LYS A 35 -1.57 -16.54 -4.71
CA LYS A 35 -1.79 -15.91 -3.40
C LYS A 35 -1.96 -14.41 -3.52
N ILE A 36 -1.20 -13.78 -4.41
CA ILE A 36 -1.31 -12.33 -4.66
C ILE A 36 -2.68 -12.02 -5.25
N ARG A 37 -3.12 -12.80 -6.23
CA ARG A 37 -4.46 -12.64 -6.81
C ARG A 37 -5.55 -12.76 -5.76
N ALA A 38 -5.46 -13.78 -4.90
CA ALA A 38 -6.44 -14.00 -3.84
C ALA A 38 -6.49 -12.82 -2.86
N TYR A 39 -5.33 -12.28 -2.52
CA TYR A 39 -5.25 -11.11 -1.65
C TYR A 39 -5.98 -9.91 -2.27
N TYR A 40 -5.68 -9.58 -3.53
CA TYR A 40 -6.31 -8.44 -4.17
C TYR A 40 -7.80 -8.67 -4.49
N ALA A 41 -8.21 -9.93 -4.65
CA ALA A 41 -9.63 -10.25 -4.81
C ALA A 41 -10.44 -9.81 -3.59
N ARG A 42 -9.84 -9.83 -2.40
CA ARG A 42 -10.50 -9.33 -1.18
C ARG A 42 -10.76 -7.83 -1.24
N CYS A 43 -9.99 -7.09 -2.02
CA CYS A 43 -10.17 -5.65 -2.19
C CYS A 43 -11.34 -5.31 -3.12
N LEU A 44 -11.93 -6.29 -3.79
CA LEU A 44 -13.02 -6.06 -4.74
C LEU A 44 -14.37 -5.80 -4.07
N GLU A 45 -14.51 -6.12 -2.80
CA GLU A 45 -15.75 -5.88 -2.07
C GLU A 45 -16.05 -4.39 -1.94
N GLY A 46 -15.01 -3.56 -1.75
CA GLY A 46 -15.11 -2.11 -1.85
C GLY A 46 -15.80 -1.38 -0.72
N ASN A 47 -16.36 -2.09 0.26
CA ASN A 47 -17.13 -1.48 1.34
C ASN A 47 -16.41 -1.47 2.69
N ASP A 48 -15.26 -2.09 2.80
CA ASP A 48 -14.43 -2.11 4.00
C ASP A 48 -13.00 -2.48 3.63
N LEU A 49 -12.06 -2.28 4.55
CA LEU A 49 -10.67 -2.67 4.35
C LEU A 49 -10.53 -4.19 4.24
N PRO A 50 -9.66 -4.70 3.40
CA PRO A 50 -8.66 -3.97 2.63
C PRO A 50 -9.26 -3.30 1.39
N LEU A 51 -8.75 -2.10 1.09
CA LEU A 51 -9.08 -1.35 -0.11
C LEU A 51 -7.80 -1.05 -0.86
N ALA A 52 -7.84 -1.09 -2.18
CA ALA A 52 -6.69 -0.77 -3.01
C ALA A 52 -7.07 0.21 -4.10
N TRP A 53 -6.13 1.05 -4.47
CA TRP A 53 -6.25 2.01 -5.55
C TRP A 53 -5.15 1.78 -6.56
N LEU A 54 -5.46 2.03 -7.82
CA LEU A 54 -4.55 1.86 -8.93
C LEU A 54 -4.26 3.21 -9.57
N ALA A 55 -3.02 3.42 -9.98
CA ALA A 55 -2.68 4.48 -10.91
C ALA A 55 -2.73 3.90 -12.30
N VAL A 56 -3.51 4.51 -13.18
CA VAL A 56 -3.69 4.06 -14.57
C VAL A 56 -3.54 5.21 -15.53
N ASP A 57 -3.08 4.93 -16.74
CA ASP A 57 -2.95 5.91 -17.80
C ASP A 57 -3.20 5.23 -19.14
N GLY A 58 -4.26 5.68 -19.84
CA GLY A 58 -4.62 5.10 -21.13
C GLY A 58 -4.86 3.60 -21.10
N GLY A 59 -5.45 3.09 -20.00
CA GLY A 59 -5.70 1.67 -19.83
C GLY A 59 -4.51 0.87 -19.32
N ARG A 60 -3.36 1.52 -19.10
CA ARG A 60 -2.16 0.85 -18.57
C ARG A 60 -2.07 1.02 -17.06
N LEU A 61 -1.77 -0.08 -16.37
CA LEU A 61 -1.48 -0.05 -14.95
C LEU A 61 -0.09 0.56 -14.72
N LEU A 62 0.00 1.53 -13.81
CA LEU A 62 1.26 2.16 -13.43
C LEU A 62 1.71 1.79 -12.03
N GLY A 63 0.77 1.54 -11.13
CA GLY A 63 1.11 1.21 -9.75
C GLY A 63 -0.11 1.03 -8.88
N SER A 64 0.11 0.77 -7.59
CA SER A 64 -0.97 0.54 -6.64
C SER A 64 -0.57 0.97 -5.22
N ALA A 65 -1.59 1.17 -4.38
CA ALA A 65 -1.43 1.34 -2.94
C ALA A 65 -2.67 0.78 -2.26
N ALA A 66 -2.54 0.38 -1.00
CA ALA A 66 -3.65 -0.22 -0.26
C ALA A 66 -3.76 0.34 1.16
N LEU A 67 -4.99 0.35 1.66
CA LEU A 67 -5.28 0.51 3.08
C LEU A 67 -5.75 -0.83 3.61
N LYS A 68 -5.18 -1.27 4.72
CA LYS A 68 -5.42 -2.61 5.24
C LYS A 68 -5.40 -2.60 6.77
N ARG A 69 -5.88 -3.71 7.35
CA ARG A 69 -5.84 -3.91 8.81
C ARG A 69 -4.74 -4.88 9.16
N HIS A 70 -4.05 -4.60 10.28
CA HIS A 70 -3.14 -5.55 10.93
C HIS A 70 -2.07 -6.12 9.99
N ASP A 71 -1.38 -5.25 9.28
CA ASP A 71 -0.34 -5.66 8.32
C ASP A 71 0.83 -6.38 9.00
N ILE A 72 1.10 -6.05 10.27
CA ILE A 72 2.02 -6.82 11.11
C ILE A 72 1.20 -7.45 12.24
N ALA A 73 0.96 -8.75 12.15
CA ALA A 73 0.13 -9.45 13.12
C ALA A 73 0.69 -9.39 14.55
N ALA A 74 2.00 -9.28 14.70
CA ALA A 74 2.65 -9.19 16.00
C ALA A 74 2.41 -7.84 16.70
N LEU A 75 1.80 -6.87 16.01
CA LEU A 75 1.48 -5.55 16.54
C LEU A 75 -0.03 -5.31 16.51
N PRO A 76 -0.81 -6.09 17.28
CA PRO A 76 -2.27 -6.02 17.20
C PRO A 76 -2.86 -4.69 17.65
N GLN A 77 -2.10 -3.88 18.39
CA GLN A 77 -2.52 -2.56 18.82
C GLN A 77 -2.53 -1.54 17.67
N TYR A 78 -1.87 -1.83 16.56
CA TYR A 78 -1.82 -0.96 15.38
C TYR A 78 -2.75 -1.54 14.32
N GLU A 79 -3.92 -0.94 14.17
CA GLU A 79 -4.96 -1.54 13.33
C GLU A 79 -4.87 -1.15 11.86
N TYR A 80 -4.70 0.13 11.55
CA TYR A 80 -4.87 0.64 10.18
C TYR A 80 -3.52 0.92 9.54
N TRP A 81 -3.30 0.36 8.36
CA TRP A 81 -1.99 0.40 7.69
C TRP A 81 -2.09 0.88 6.24
N LEU A 82 -1.14 1.70 5.84
CA LEU A 82 -0.83 1.94 4.43
C LEU A 82 0.15 0.86 4.01
N GLY A 83 -0.15 0.14 2.95
CA GLY A 83 0.71 -0.94 2.51
C GLY A 83 0.69 -1.13 1.01
N ASP A 84 1.59 -2.01 0.55
CA ASP A 84 1.65 -2.46 -0.83
C ASP A 84 1.78 -1.31 -1.83
N VAL A 85 2.50 -0.25 -1.45
CA VAL A 85 2.79 0.86 -2.36
C VAL A 85 3.82 0.38 -3.37
N PHE A 86 3.41 0.32 -4.62
CA PHE A 86 4.23 -0.25 -5.69
C PHE A 86 4.03 0.54 -6.98
N VAL A 87 5.13 0.82 -7.67
CA VAL A 87 5.11 1.45 -8.98
C VAL A 87 5.83 0.51 -9.94
N LEU A 88 5.19 0.18 -11.07
CA LEU A 88 5.81 -0.68 -12.08
C LEU A 88 7.11 -0.03 -12.56
N PRO A 89 8.16 -0.84 -12.84
CA PRO A 89 9.48 -0.30 -13.18
C PRO A 89 9.46 0.76 -14.28
N GLU A 90 8.68 0.55 -15.34
CA GLU A 90 8.60 1.48 -16.47
C GLU A 90 7.88 2.79 -16.15
N ALA A 91 7.19 2.85 -15.01
CA ALA A 91 6.46 4.04 -14.59
C ALA A 91 7.17 4.84 -13.49
N ARG A 92 8.35 4.39 -13.05
CA ARG A 92 9.08 5.05 -11.96
C ARG A 92 9.69 6.38 -12.39
N GLY A 93 9.94 7.24 -11.39
CA GLY A 93 10.56 8.55 -11.63
C GLY A 93 9.60 9.62 -12.12
N ARG A 94 8.29 9.38 -12.08
CA ARG A 94 7.26 10.31 -12.58
C ARG A 94 6.27 10.73 -11.50
N GLY A 95 6.56 10.44 -10.24
CA GLY A 95 5.69 10.84 -9.13
C GLY A 95 4.46 9.97 -8.92
N VAL A 96 4.38 8.79 -9.55
CA VAL A 96 3.24 7.90 -9.43
C VAL A 96 3.04 7.44 -8.00
N GLY A 97 4.11 7.01 -7.32
CA GLY A 97 4.04 6.57 -5.93
C GLY A 97 3.53 7.65 -5.00
N ARG A 98 4.01 8.88 -5.20
CA ARG A 98 3.56 10.03 -4.41
C ARG A 98 2.06 10.27 -4.57
N HIS A 99 1.57 10.24 -5.81
CA HIS A 99 0.14 10.44 -6.07
C HIS A 99 -0.70 9.33 -5.42
N LEU A 100 -0.22 8.09 -5.47
CA LEU A 100 -0.90 6.96 -4.83
C LEU A 100 -0.97 7.13 -3.32
N VAL A 101 0.14 7.51 -2.68
CA VAL A 101 0.17 7.72 -1.24
C VAL A 101 -0.75 8.88 -0.84
N GLU A 102 -0.68 10.00 -1.54
CA GLU A 102 -1.53 11.15 -1.27
C GLU A 102 -3.02 10.78 -1.38
N HIS A 103 -3.37 9.99 -2.40
CA HIS A 103 -4.74 9.54 -2.58
C HIS A 103 -5.18 8.61 -1.44
N ALA A 104 -4.33 7.67 -1.05
CA ALA A 104 -4.64 6.77 0.05
C ALA A 104 -4.86 7.53 1.36
N LEU A 105 -4.06 8.57 1.62
CA LEU A 105 -4.24 9.41 2.80
C LEU A 105 -5.56 10.18 2.75
N LEU A 106 -5.92 10.69 1.59
CA LEU A 106 -7.22 11.37 1.41
C LEU A 106 -8.37 10.41 1.71
N GLU A 107 -8.30 9.19 1.19
CA GLU A 107 -9.33 8.18 1.42
C GLU A 107 -9.38 7.74 2.89
N ALA A 108 -8.23 7.60 3.54
CA ALA A 108 -8.17 7.27 4.96
C ALA A 108 -8.86 8.34 5.81
N ARG A 109 -8.64 9.61 5.49
CA ARG A 109 -9.33 10.72 6.18
C ARG A 109 -10.83 10.69 5.93
N ARG A 110 -11.22 10.43 4.68
CA ARG A 110 -12.63 10.34 4.31
C ARG A 110 -13.34 9.20 5.04
N LEU A 111 -12.63 8.09 5.28
CA LEU A 111 -13.15 6.95 6.04
C LEU A 111 -13.16 7.21 7.55
N GLY A 112 -12.59 8.31 8.02
CA GLY A 112 -12.55 8.64 9.44
C GLY A 112 -11.52 7.87 10.24
N LEU A 113 -10.48 7.34 9.59
CA LEU A 113 -9.43 6.61 10.30
C LEU A 113 -8.62 7.61 11.14
N PRO A 114 -8.33 7.28 12.42
CA PRO A 114 -7.64 8.22 13.30
C PRO A 114 -6.15 8.33 13.00
N GLU A 115 -5.55 7.26 12.48
CA GLU A 115 -4.13 7.18 12.24
C GLU A 115 -3.83 6.04 11.27
N LEU A 116 -2.63 6.08 10.69
CA LEU A 116 -2.12 5.01 9.85
C LEU A 116 -0.73 4.61 10.31
N TYR A 117 -0.41 3.36 10.08
CA TYR A 117 0.92 2.80 10.25
C TYR A 117 1.43 2.31 8.90
N LEU A 118 2.74 2.26 8.75
CA LEU A 118 3.41 1.58 7.63
C LEU A 118 4.70 0.97 8.14
N TYR A 119 5.26 0.06 7.39
CA TYR A 119 6.63 -0.38 7.64
C TYR A 119 7.44 -0.29 6.35
N THR A 120 8.72 -0.01 6.49
CA THR A 120 9.64 0.07 5.36
C THR A 120 11.06 -0.26 5.80
N PRO A 121 11.82 -1.01 4.98
CA PRO A 121 13.22 -1.29 5.29
C PRO A 121 14.16 -0.13 4.93
N ASP A 122 13.82 0.72 3.96
CA ASP A 122 14.82 1.59 3.34
C ASP A 122 14.34 2.97 2.88
N VAL A 123 13.06 3.30 2.97
CA VAL A 123 12.56 4.62 2.48
C VAL A 123 11.95 5.48 3.58
N GLN A 124 12.47 5.35 4.80
CA GLN A 124 11.99 6.11 5.95
C GLN A 124 12.01 7.63 5.68
N ALA A 125 13.08 8.12 5.05
CA ALA A 125 13.23 9.54 4.79
C ALA A 125 12.14 10.09 3.87
N VAL A 126 11.65 9.28 2.92
CA VAL A 126 10.57 9.67 2.02
C VAL A 126 9.30 9.93 2.84
N TYR A 127 8.94 9.00 3.71
CA TYR A 127 7.72 9.13 4.50
C TYR A 127 7.85 10.21 5.58
N ALA A 128 9.04 10.39 6.14
CA ALA A 128 9.27 11.47 7.12
C ALA A 128 8.94 12.84 6.54
N LYS A 129 9.17 13.05 5.25
CA LYS A 129 8.82 14.31 4.58
C LYS A 129 7.31 14.58 4.55
N TYR A 130 6.50 13.54 4.65
CA TYR A 130 5.04 13.65 4.68
C TYR A 130 4.47 13.67 6.10
N GLY A 131 5.35 13.75 7.11
CA GLY A 131 4.91 13.87 8.50
C GLY A 131 4.84 12.56 9.27
N TRP A 132 5.29 11.46 8.66
CA TRP A 132 5.35 10.17 9.35
C TRP A 132 6.51 10.13 10.33
N HIS A 133 6.30 9.47 11.48
CA HIS A 133 7.31 9.33 12.54
C HIS A 133 7.63 7.86 12.77
N GLU A 134 8.92 7.52 12.83
CA GLU A 134 9.33 6.19 13.22
C GLU A 134 8.99 5.95 14.69
N ILE A 135 8.34 4.85 15.00
CA ILE A 135 7.96 4.49 16.36
C ILE A 135 8.71 3.28 16.88
N GLU A 136 9.19 2.41 16.02
CA GLU A 136 10.05 1.30 16.40
C GLU A 136 10.73 0.70 15.18
N THR A 137 11.77 -0.09 15.42
CA THR A 137 12.36 -0.97 14.41
C THR A 137 12.20 -2.40 14.86
N ARG A 138 12.06 -3.32 13.91
CA ARG A 138 11.90 -4.74 14.21
C ARG A 138 12.23 -5.61 13.00
N PRO A 139 12.57 -6.88 13.22
CA PRO A 139 12.65 -7.81 12.11
C PRO A 139 11.25 -8.16 11.61
N HIS A 140 11.10 -8.25 10.28
CA HIS A 140 9.84 -8.63 9.66
C HIS A 140 10.15 -9.23 8.28
N ASN A 141 9.71 -10.46 8.04
CA ASN A 141 9.92 -11.16 6.77
C ASN A 141 11.39 -11.16 6.32
N GLY A 142 12.31 -11.40 7.26
CA GLY A 142 13.73 -11.50 6.94
C GLY A 142 14.49 -10.19 6.80
N GLU A 143 13.83 -9.06 7.05
CA GLU A 143 14.44 -7.74 6.98
C GLU A 143 14.25 -6.99 8.30
N THR A 144 15.10 -6.01 8.56
CA THR A 144 14.84 -5.03 9.63
C THR A 144 14.04 -3.89 9.03
N VAL A 145 12.87 -3.61 9.58
CA VAL A 145 12.00 -2.54 9.09
C VAL A 145 11.78 -1.49 10.15
N SER A 146 11.53 -0.26 9.70
CA SER A 146 11.04 0.82 10.55
C SER A 146 9.51 0.81 10.48
N VAL A 147 8.87 0.79 11.65
CA VAL A 147 7.42 0.99 11.74
C VAL A 147 7.19 2.48 11.96
N MET A 148 6.35 3.08 11.14
CA MET A 148 6.09 4.50 11.16
C MET A 148 4.61 4.78 11.36
N ARG A 149 4.30 5.94 11.96
CA ARG A 149 2.94 6.35 12.27
C ARG A 149 2.66 7.75 11.74
N LEU A 150 1.43 7.95 11.26
CA LEU A 150 0.91 9.27 10.88
C LEU A 150 -0.46 9.47 11.51
N ALA A 151 -0.62 10.53 12.29
CA ALA A 151 -1.93 10.92 12.80
C ALA A 151 -2.75 11.58 11.71
N LEU A 152 -4.02 11.18 11.59
CA LEU A 152 -4.92 11.71 10.55
C LEU A 152 -5.98 12.64 11.12
N ASP A 153 -6.33 12.44 12.37
CA ASP A 153 -7.37 13.21 13.04
C ASP A 153 -6.96 14.64 13.35
N GLY A 154 -5.66 14.90 13.31
CA GLY A 154 -5.13 16.24 13.58
C GLY A 154 -5.66 17.29 12.62
N GLY A 155 -6.25 16.86 11.52
CA GLY A 155 -6.93 17.76 10.60
C GLY A 155 -8.26 18.27 11.12
N ALA A 156 -8.71 17.68 12.17
CA ALA A 156 -9.96 18.11 12.78
C ALA A 156 -9.79 19.43 13.51
#